data_76155efa645ebe4eb487277398a4c4e3
#
_entry.id   76155efa645ebe4eb487277398a4c4e3
#
_cell.length_a   1.000
_cell.length_b   1.000
_cell.length_c   1.000
_cell.angle_alpha   90.00
_cell.angle_beta   90.00
_cell.angle_gamma   90.00
#
_symmetry.space_group_name_H-M   'P 1'
#
loop_
_entity.id
_entity.type
_entity.pdbx_description
1 polymer ?
#
loop_
_entity_poly.entity_id
_entity_poly.type
_entity_poly.pdbx_seq_one_letter_code
_entity_poly.pdbx_strand_id
1 'polypeptide(L)'
;MQILDEIIDAHGGMDLWNSIDELDVVLSSQGFLFTSLMRWRAPVVKRKQVRLLTREPRLAFFDLPESGLRSELIGNDEVRIVDGSGTTIAQRLNPRAAFRGLARLTWDALDFTYFAGYALWNYLTTPFLLVYKNVHVGALDPLGGLSRLRVTFPDDIPTHSRRQIFYFDNRRRLRRLDYAVDIVSRRVRSANFCDEYQTFDGLAAPTRRRVFPLLIGNAPLPGPTLVAIDIHNIEWRAR
;
A
#
# COMPACT_ATOMS: atom_id res chain seq x y z
N MET A 1 12.60 -16.03 -13.01
CA MET A 1 12.73 -14.77 -13.78
C MET A 1 11.57 -14.67 -14.77
N GLN A 2 11.36 -15.58 -15.73
CA GLN A 2 10.29 -15.49 -16.74
C GLN A 2 8.90 -15.13 -16.18
N ILE A 3 8.49 -15.70 -15.04
CA ILE A 3 7.18 -15.38 -14.44
C ILE A 3 7.05 -13.92 -13.97
N LEU A 4 8.15 -13.29 -13.53
CA LEU A 4 8.13 -11.90 -13.11
C LEU A 4 7.98 -10.96 -14.31
N ASP A 5 8.63 -11.29 -15.42
CA ASP A 5 8.52 -10.53 -16.67
C ASP A 5 7.08 -10.59 -17.19
N GLU A 6 6.47 -11.80 -17.21
CA GLU A 6 5.07 -11.99 -17.58
C GLU A 6 4.09 -11.22 -16.67
N ILE A 7 4.41 -11.12 -15.36
CA ILE A 7 3.61 -10.33 -14.42
C ILE A 7 3.72 -8.83 -14.75
N ILE A 8 4.91 -8.33 -14.99
CA ILE A 8 5.15 -6.92 -15.36
C ILE A 8 4.42 -6.59 -16.66
N ASP A 9 4.54 -7.44 -17.69
CA ASP A 9 3.88 -7.25 -18.99
C ASP A 9 2.35 -7.22 -18.86
N ALA A 10 1.77 -8.08 -18.01
CA ALA A 10 0.34 -8.11 -17.75
C ALA A 10 -0.20 -6.83 -17.07
N HIS A 11 0.70 -5.97 -16.55
CA HIS A 11 0.36 -4.71 -15.90
C HIS A 11 0.72 -3.46 -16.71
N GLY A 12 1.22 -3.62 -17.95
CA GLY A 12 1.55 -2.52 -18.86
C GLY A 12 3.01 -2.48 -19.30
N GLY A 13 3.87 -3.33 -18.72
CA GLY A 13 5.28 -3.45 -19.10
C GLY A 13 6.17 -2.38 -18.47
N MET A 14 7.50 -2.66 -18.50
CA MET A 14 8.49 -1.75 -17.92
C MET A 14 8.66 -0.45 -18.69
N ASP A 15 8.45 -0.45 -20.02
CA ASP A 15 8.61 0.75 -20.84
C ASP A 15 7.59 1.81 -20.45
N LEU A 16 6.31 1.42 -20.32
CA LEU A 16 5.27 2.31 -19.82
C LEU A 16 5.60 2.76 -18.39
N TRP A 17 5.91 1.81 -17.49
CA TRP A 17 6.21 2.17 -16.09
C TRP A 17 7.39 3.13 -15.96
N ASN A 18 8.41 2.95 -16.77
CA ASN A 18 9.59 3.82 -16.79
C ASN A 18 9.30 5.23 -17.31
N SER A 19 8.26 5.43 -18.09
CA SER A 19 7.80 6.74 -18.54
C SER A 19 6.97 7.49 -17.49
N ILE A 20 6.43 6.80 -16.48
CA ILE A 20 5.58 7.37 -15.45
C ILE A 20 6.43 7.91 -14.30
N ASP A 21 6.23 9.16 -13.93
CA ASP A 21 6.87 9.79 -12.78
C ASP A 21 5.92 9.86 -11.57
N GLU A 22 4.68 10.25 -11.81
CA GLU A 22 3.66 10.42 -10.78
C GLU A 22 2.37 9.66 -11.11
N LEU A 23 1.68 9.18 -10.05
CA LEU A 23 0.29 8.74 -10.12
C LEU A 23 -0.59 9.68 -9.31
N ASP A 24 -1.67 10.16 -9.92
CA ASP A 24 -2.79 10.84 -9.27
C ASP A 24 -3.95 9.83 -9.15
N VAL A 25 -4.35 9.53 -7.93
CA VAL A 25 -5.33 8.48 -7.64
C VAL A 25 -6.50 9.04 -6.84
N VAL A 26 -7.72 8.77 -7.27
CA VAL A 26 -8.93 9.06 -6.48
C VAL A 26 -9.41 7.77 -5.86
N LEU A 27 -9.46 7.71 -4.53
CA LEU A 27 -9.83 6.52 -3.79
C LEU A 27 -10.74 6.79 -2.59
N SER A 28 -11.40 5.71 -2.15
CA SER A 28 -12.09 5.66 -0.86
C SER A 28 -11.47 4.56 0.00
N SER A 29 -11.36 4.80 1.31
CA SER A 29 -10.87 3.80 2.25
C SER A 29 -11.68 3.85 3.54
N GLN A 30 -12.00 2.65 4.05
CA GLN A 30 -12.68 2.44 5.32
C GLN A 30 -12.25 1.10 5.93
N GLY A 31 -12.70 0.77 7.12
CA GLY A 31 -12.49 -0.56 7.70
C GLY A 31 -12.39 -0.55 9.22
N PHE A 32 -12.48 -1.75 9.77
CA PHE A 32 -12.48 -1.98 11.22
C PHE A 32 -11.22 -1.46 11.90
N LEU A 33 -10.07 -1.52 11.23
CA LEU A 33 -8.80 -0.99 11.75
C LEU A 33 -8.95 0.50 12.11
N PHE A 34 -9.57 1.28 11.24
CA PHE A 34 -9.69 2.73 11.39
C PHE A 34 -10.78 3.16 12.35
N THR A 35 -11.85 2.37 12.49
CA THR A 35 -13.02 2.72 13.30
C THR A 35 -12.94 2.23 14.74
N SER A 36 -12.18 1.16 14.99
CA SER A 36 -12.25 0.46 16.28
C SER A 36 -10.92 0.32 17.02
N LEU A 37 -9.79 0.37 16.29
CA LEU A 37 -8.47 0.19 16.90
C LEU A 37 -7.68 1.49 17.06
N MET A 38 -8.12 2.57 16.40
CA MET A 38 -7.46 3.86 16.51
C MET A 38 -8.19 4.79 17.48
N ARG A 39 -7.45 5.41 18.40
CA ARG A 39 -7.97 6.46 19.27
C ARG A 39 -8.38 7.70 18.48
N TRP A 40 -7.67 7.98 17.41
CA TRP A 40 -8.07 8.96 16.41
C TRP A 40 -9.02 8.26 15.43
N ARG A 41 -10.26 8.68 15.43
CA ARG A 41 -11.23 8.23 14.44
C ARG A 41 -10.76 8.78 13.08
N ALA A 42 -9.98 7.96 12.37
CA ALA A 42 -9.58 8.31 11.03
C ALA A 42 -10.84 8.68 10.23
N PRO A 43 -10.87 9.82 9.56
CA PRO A 43 -12.02 10.17 8.76
C PRO A 43 -12.23 9.05 7.73
N VAL A 44 -13.48 8.72 7.48
CA VAL A 44 -13.82 7.86 6.33
C VAL A 44 -13.26 8.57 5.10
N VAL A 45 -12.24 7.98 4.51
CA VAL A 45 -11.61 8.51 3.30
C VAL A 45 -12.59 8.25 2.15
N LYS A 46 -13.37 9.28 1.78
CA LYS A 46 -14.36 9.17 0.71
C LYS A 46 -13.92 10.04 -0.47
N ARG A 47 -13.59 9.36 -1.59
CA ARG A 47 -13.15 10.00 -2.85
C ARG A 47 -12.08 11.07 -2.64
N LYS A 48 -11.02 10.72 -1.90
CA LYS A 48 -9.88 11.62 -1.68
C LYS A 48 -8.84 11.42 -2.78
N GLN A 49 -8.21 12.52 -3.14
CA GLN A 49 -7.08 12.52 -4.04
C GLN A 49 -5.81 12.13 -3.28
N VAL A 50 -5.04 11.27 -3.89
CA VAL A 50 -3.71 10.85 -3.45
C VAL A 50 -2.76 11.00 -4.61
N ARG A 51 -1.60 11.61 -4.38
CA ARG A 51 -0.51 11.70 -5.37
C ARG A 51 0.71 10.96 -4.84
N LEU A 52 1.38 10.23 -5.71
CA LEU A 52 2.61 9.54 -5.34
C LEU A 52 3.65 9.59 -6.46
N LEU A 53 4.91 9.54 -6.06
CA LEU A 53 6.03 9.31 -6.96
C LEU A 53 6.23 7.80 -7.17
N THR A 54 6.50 7.38 -8.42
CA THR A 54 6.64 5.96 -8.74
C THR A 54 7.98 5.37 -8.27
N ARG A 55 9.04 6.17 -8.21
CA ARG A 55 10.42 5.70 -8.01
C ARG A 55 10.91 5.75 -6.57
N GLU A 56 10.27 6.54 -5.74
CA GLU A 56 10.62 6.69 -4.33
C GLU A 56 9.36 6.68 -3.46
N PRO A 57 9.44 6.23 -2.21
CA PRO A 57 8.32 6.21 -1.29
C PRO A 57 7.91 7.64 -0.89
N ARG A 58 7.22 8.34 -1.79
CA ARG A 58 6.68 9.67 -1.55
C ARG A 58 5.22 9.69 -1.95
N LEU A 59 4.37 10.11 -1.01
CA LEU A 59 2.92 10.11 -1.22
C LEU A 59 2.28 11.26 -0.45
N ALA A 60 1.31 11.91 -1.07
CA ALA A 60 0.52 12.98 -0.46
C ALA A 60 -0.97 12.65 -0.51
N PHE A 61 -1.66 12.82 0.62
CA PHE A 61 -3.12 12.82 0.73
C PHE A 61 -3.61 14.26 0.73
N PHE A 62 -4.54 14.60 -0.14
CA PHE A 62 -5.15 15.93 -0.17
C PHE A 62 -6.42 15.99 0.68
N ASP A 63 -6.67 17.12 1.32
CA ASP A 63 -7.79 17.32 2.25
C ASP A 63 -7.82 16.31 3.38
N LEU A 64 -6.64 16.00 3.93
CA LEU A 64 -6.46 15.08 5.05
C LEU A 64 -5.40 15.63 6.02
N PRO A 65 -5.62 15.60 7.35
CA PRO A 65 -6.80 15.07 8.07
C PRO A 65 -8.07 15.90 7.92
N GLU A 66 -7.95 17.14 7.51
CA GLU A 66 -9.04 18.10 7.33
C GLU A 66 -8.96 18.78 5.96
N SER A 67 -10.05 19.42 5.54
CA SER A 67 -10.08 20.19 4.28
C SER A 67 -9.04 21.30 4.29
N GLY A 68 -8.34 21.47 3.16
CA GLY A 68 -7.25 22.45 3.02
C GLY A 68 -5.91 22.00 3.57
N LEU A 69 -5.83 20.84 4.25
CA LEU A 69 -4.59 20.26 4.71
C LEU A 69 -4.10 19.16 3.75
N ARG A 70 -2.79 18.93 3.76
CA ARG A 70 -2.17 17.84 3.02
C ARG A 70 -1.24 17.05 3.94
N SER A 71 -1.45 15.73 4.00
CA SER A 71 -0.60 14.82 4.75
C SER A 71 0.38 14.15 3.82
N GLU A 72 1.66 14.13 4.15
CA GLU A 72 2.74 13.65 3.29
C GLU A 72 3.59 12.58 3.97
N LEU A 73 3.85 11.50 3.23
CA LEU A 73 4.93 10.54 3.50
C LEU A 73 6.14 10.93 2.65
N ILE A 74 7.32 11.01 3.27
CA ILE A 74 8.59 11.34 2.61
C ILE A 74 9.63 10.27 2.99
N GLY A 75 9.88 9.37 2.06
CA GLY A 75 10.76 8.22 2.30
C GLY A 75 10.25 7.32 3.43
N ASN A 76 11.19 6.76 4.18
CA ASN A 76 10.90 5.99 5.39
C ASN A 76 11.04 6.84 6.67
N ASP A 77 11.50 8.06 6.53
CA ASP A 77 12.08 8.83 7.61
C ASP A 77 11.22 9.98 8.10
N GLU A 78 10.20 10.37 7.32
CA GLU A 78 9.41 11.55 7.66
C GLU A 78 7.94 11.40 7.25
N VAL A 79 7.06 11.92 8.11
CA VAL A 79 5.68 12.28 7.76
C VAL A 79 5.39 13.69 8.26
N ARG A 80 4.59 14.44 7.49
CA ARG A 80 4.18 15.78 7.88
C ARG A 80 2.78 16.12 7.41
N ILE A 81 2.21 17.14 8.05
CA ILE A 81 0.96 17.77 7.64
C ILE A 81 1.29 19.22 7.31
N VAL A 82 0.87 19.66 6.14
CA VAL A 82 1.08 21.03 5.66
C VAL A 82 -0.24 21.68 5.34
N ASP A 83 -0.31 23.00 5.50
CA ASP A 83 -1.47 23.79 5.11
C ASP A 83 -1.48 24.15 3.62
N GLY A 84 -2.50 24.89 3.18
CA GLY A 84 -2.66 25.33 1.80
C GLY A 84 -1.54 26.24 1.29
N SER A 85 -0.78 26.89 2.18
CA SER A 85 0.40 27.70 1.84
C SER A 85 1.68 26.86 1.68
N GLY A 86 1.63 25.57 2.09
CA GLY A 86 2.80 24.67 2.14
C GLY A 86 3.57 24.75 3.47
N THR A 87 3.04 25.51 4.46
CA THR A 87 3.66 25.59 5.80
C THR A 87 3.42 24.28 6.56
N THR A 88 4.49 23.72 7.15
CA THR A 88 4.38 22.53 7.98
C THR A 88 3.76 22.87 9.34
N ILE A 89 2.60 22.27 9.62
CA ILE A 89 1.88 22.46 10.89
C ILE A 89 2.11 21.33 11.88
N ALA A 90 2.47 20.14 11.41
CA ALA A 90 2.87 19.01 12.24
C ALA A 90 3.84 18.11 11.46
N GLN A 91 4.79 17.50 12.18
CA GLN A 91 5.83 16.66 11.59
C GLN A 91 6.26 15.57 12.57
N ARG A 92 6.65 14.41 12.03
CA ARG A 92 7.28 13.33 12.79
C ARG A 92 8.43 12.74 11.98
N LEU A 93 9.63 12.80 12.55
CA LEU A 93 10.81 12.11 12.04
C LEU A 93 10.83 10.67 12.57
N ASN A 94 11.38 9.75 11.77
CA ASN A 94 11.43 8.32 12.07
C ASN A 94 10.07 7.76 12.52
N PRO A 95 9.00 7.95 11.73
CA PRO A 95 7.62 7.69 12.15
C PRO A 95 7.40 6.23 12.55
N ARG A 96 8.13 5.27 11.96
CA ARG A 96 8.06 3.86 12.32
C ARG A 96 8.44 3.60 13.79
N ALA A 97 9.34 4.39 14.34
CA ALA A 97 9.79 4.27 15.73
C ALA A 97 8.71 4.68 16.75
N ALA A 98 7.69 5.43 16.35
CA ALA A 98 6.58 5.82 17.20
C ALA A 98 5.68 4.64 17.59
N PHE A 99 5.62 3.60 16.77
CA PHE A 99 4.78 2.41 17.02
C PHE A 99 5.40 1.48 18.06
N ARG A 100 5.48 1.93 19.33
CA ARG A 100 6.02 1.16 20.47
C ARG A 100 5.03 1.08 21.62
N GLY A 101 5.04 -0.04 22.35
CA GLY A 101 4.19 -0.23 23.53
C GLY A 101 2.71 -0.01 23.23
N LEU A 102 2.02 0.76 24.05
CA LEU A 102 0.61 1.10 23.89
C LEU A 102 0.34 2.07 22.73
N ALA A 103 1.34 2.86 22.29
CA ALA A 103 1.21 3.76 21.16
C ALA A 103 0.87 3.03 19.85
N ARG A 104 1.12 1.70 19.76
CA ARG A 104 0.69 0.87 18.63
C ARG A 104 -0.84 0.82 18.46
N LEU A 105 -1.57 1.16 19.50
CA LEU A 105 -3.04 1.07 19.54
C LEU A 105 -3.72 2.45 19.61
N THR A 106 -2.94 3.53 19.69
CA THR A 106 -3.46 4.90 19.86
C THR A 106 -2.87 5.83 18.82
N TRP A 107 -3.28 5.63 17.57
CA TRP A 107 -2.76 6.40 16.45
C TRP A 107 -3.31 7.82 16.40
N ASP A 108 -2.49 8.72 15.89
CA ASP A 108 -2.87 10.08 15.51
C ASP A 108 -2.82 10.25 13.97
N ALA A 109 -3.00 11.49 13.50
CA ALA A 109 -3.00 11.80 12.07
C ALA A 109 -1.66 11.51 11.40
N LEU A 110 -0.52 11.70 12.09
CA LEU A 110 0.82 11.41 11.57
C LEU A 110 1.06 9.89 11.51
N ASP A 111 0.60 9.13 12.49
CA ASP A 111 0.66 7.66 12.48
C ASP A 111 -0.15 7.07 11.32
N PHE A 112 -1.37 7.60 11.12
CA PHE A 112 -2.20 7.24 9.98
C PHE A 112 -1.50 7.57 8.66
N THR A 113 -0.94 8.78 8.53
CA THR A 113 -0.21 9.22 7.33
C THR A 113 0.94 8.27 6.99
N TYR A 114 1.70 7.85 7.99
CA TYR A 114 2.77 6.88 7.79
C TYR A 114 2.23 5.53 7.32
N PHE A 115 1.28 4.96 8.07
CA PHE A 115 0.73 3.63 7.77
C PHE A 115 0.04 3.57 6.41
N ALA A 116 -0.90 4.49 6.17
CA ALA A 116 -1.66 4.53 4.93
C ALA A 116 -0.76 4.92 3.74
N GLY A 117 0.19 5.84 3.98
CA GLY A 117 1.11 6.31 2.96
C GLY A 117 1.99 5.20 2.40
N TYR A 118 2.73 4.47 3.27
CA TYR A 118 3.57 3.38 2.76
C TYR A 118 2.74 2.21 2.20
N ALA A 119 1.59 1.91 2.79
CA ALA A 119 0.73 0.84 2.30
C ALA A 119 0.22 1.13 0.89
N LEU A 120 -0.33 2.33 0.66
CA LEU A 120 -0.81 2.75 -0.66
C LEU A 120 0.32 2.85 -1.68
N TRP A 121 1.47 3.42 -1.29
CA TRP A 121 2.62 3.47 -2.17
C TRP A 121 3.03 2.07 -2.64
N ASN A 122 3.17 1.10 -1.71
CA ASN A 122 3.46 -0.30 -2.06
C ASN A 122 2.39 -0.91 -2.99
N TYR A 123 1.10 -0.65 -2.70
CA TYR A 123 0.00 -1.26 -3.45
C TYR A 123 -0.12 -0.71 -4.87
N LEU A 124 0.15 0.59 -5.06
CA LEU A 124 0.02 1.28 -6.33
C LEU A 124 1.26 1.12 -7.22
N THR A 125 2.43 0.87 -6.63
CA THR A 125 3.67 0.57 -7.38
C THR A 125 3.84 -0.93 -7.67
N THR A 126 3.07 -1.81 -7.04
CA THR A 126 3.07 -3.25 -7.36
C THR A 126 2.35 -3.52 -8.68
N PRO A 127 2.91 -4.37 -9.60
CA PRO A 127 4.04 -5.28 -9.38
C PRO A 127 5.43 -4.70 -9.68
N PHE A 128 5.54 -3.49 -10.22
CA PHE A 128 6.81 -2.90 -10.65
C PHE A 128 7.81 -2.76 -9.49
N LEU A 129 7.32 -2.56 -8.28
CA LEU A 129 8.13 -2.56 -7.06
C LEU A 129 8.96 -3.86 -6.87
N LEU A 130 8.52 -4.98 -7.44
CA LEU A 130 9.20 -6.27 -7.32
C LEU A 130 10.52 -6.35 -8.08
N VAL A 131 10.77 -5.43 -9.02
CA VAL A 131 12.02 -5.33 -9.78
C VAL A 131 12.92 -4.17 -9.30
N TYR A 132 12.56 -3.49 -8.21
CA TYR A 132 13.39 -2.42 -7.66
C TYR A 132 14.69 -2.98 -7.08
N LYS A 133 15.71 -2.13 -7.02
CA LYS A 133 17.03 -2.49 -6.50
C LYS A 133 16.92 -3.10 -5.08
N ASN A 134 17.64 -4.19 -4.86
CA ASN A 134 17.71 -4.92 -3.59
C ASN A 134 16.37 -5.60 -3.14
N VAL A 135 15.36 -5.63 -3.98
CA VAL A 135 14.17 -6.48 -3.76
C VAL A 135 14.49 -7.89 -4.25
N HIS A 136 14.32 -8.87 -3.37
CA HIS A 136 14.59 -10.27 -3.70
C HIS A 136 13.28 -11.04 -3.88
N VAL A 137 13.13 -11.66 -5.04
CA VAL A 137 11.95 -12.44 -5.42
C VAL A 137 12.33 -13.89 -5.62
N GLY A 138 11.61 -14.79 -4.96
CA GLY A 138 11.76 -16.24 -5.09
C GLY A 138 10.41 -16.92 -5.33
N ALA A 139 10.35 -17.85 -6.26
CA ALA A 139 9.15 -18.63 -6.52
C ALA A 139 8.85 -19.59 -5.35
N LEU A 140 7.58 -19.82 -5.10
CA LEU A 140 7.07 -20.84 -4.18
C LEU A 140 6.14 -21.78 -4.95
N ASP A 141 5.91 -22.98 -4.39
CA ASP A 141 4.94 -23.90 -4.96
C ASP A 141 3.57 -23.24 -5.10
N PRO A 142 2.86 -23.42 -6.22
CA PRO A 142 1.53 -22.90 -6.41
C PRO A 142 0.55 -23.34 -5.32
N LEU A 143 -0.45 -22.54 -5.03
CA LEU A 143 -1.49 -22.87 -4.06
C LEU A 143 -2.86 -22.43 -4.60
N GLY A 144 -3.82 -23.35 -4.65
CA GLY A 144 -5.18 -23.06 -5.09
C GLY A 144 -5.25 -22.53 -6.54
N GLY A 145 -4.35 -22.99 -7.41
CA GLY A 145 -4.27 -22.52 -8.81
C GLY A 145 -3.57 -21.18 -9.00
N LEU A 146 -3.06 -20.56 -7.91
CA LEU A 146 -2.33 -19.30 -7.95
C LEU A 146 -0.81 -19.54 -7.91
N SER A 147 -0.07 -18.87 -8.77
CA SER A 147 1.39 -18.79 -8.68
C SER A 147 1.77 -17.93 -7.47
N ARG A 148 2.83 -18.32 -6.74
CA ARG A 148 3.24 -17.61 -5.53
C ARG A 148 4.68 -17.12 -5.63
N LEU A 149 4.88 -15.89 -5.20
CA LEU A 149 6.21 -15.30 -5.07
C LEU A 149 6.45 -14.87 -3.62
N ARG A 150 7.58 -15.30 -3.06
CA ARG A 150 8.11 -14.75 -1.82
C ARG A 150 8.95 -13.54 -2.16
N VAL A 151 8.60 -12.41 -1.57
CA VAL A 151 9.32 -11.15 -1.76
C VAL A 151 9.97 -10.74 -0.44
N THR A 152 11.24 -10.34 -0.52
CA THR A 152 11.97 -9.75 0.61
C THR A 152 12.41 -8.35 0.23
N PHE A 153 11.86 -7.36 0.93
CA PHE A 153 12.17 -5.95 0.73
C PHE A 153 13.41 -5.54 1.52
N PRO A 154 14.21 -4.60 1.02
CA PRO A 154 15.28 -3.97 1.78
C PRO A 154 14.73 -3.05 2.87
N ASP A 155 15.58 -2.59 3.79
CA ASP A 155 15.14 -1.79 4.94
C ASP A 155 14.79 -0.34 4.61
N ASP A 156 15.27 0.17 3.48
CA ASP A 156 15.01 1.51 2.96
C ASP A 156 13.64 1.67 2.29
N ILE A 157 12.96 0.54 1.96
CA ILE A 157 11.58 0.56 1.46
C ILE A 157 10.61 0.36 2.62
N PRO A 158 9.78 1.37 2.99
CA PRO A 158 8.76 1.22 4.02
C PRO A 158 7.68 0.25 3.59
N THR A 159 7.46 -0.82 4.35
CA THR A 159 6.49 -1.87 4.06
C THR A 159 5.80 -2.36 5.35
N HIS A 160 4.74 -3.15 5.20
CA HIS A 160 4.08 -3.83 6.33
C HIS A 160 5.04 -4.78 7.06
N SER A 161 5.77 -5.58 6.30
CA SER A 161 6.86 -6.46 6.77
C SER A 161 7.86 -6.71 5.66
N ARG A 162 9.10 -6.99 6.02
CA ARG A 162 10.16 -7.27 5.03
C ARG A 162 9.83 -8.47 4.14
N ARG A 163 9.18 -9.50 4.67
CA ARG A 163 8.82 -10.71 3.93
C ARG A 163 7.33 -10.75 3.69
N GLN A 164 6.95 -10.86 2.42
CA GLN A 164 5.57 -10.91 1.97
C GLN A 164 5.40 -12.02 0.94
N ILE A 165 4.16 -12.51 0.74
CA ILE A 165 3.85 -13.52 -0.28
C ILE A 165 2.79 -12.94 -1.20
N PHE A 166 3.11 -12.91 -2.48
CA PHE A 166 2.24 -12.43 -3.55
C PHE A 166 1.67 -13.62 -4.31
N TYR A 167 0.38 -13.57 -4.62
CA TYR A 167 -0.35 -14.62 -5.31
C TYR A 167 -0.92 -14.07 -6.61
N PHE A 168 -0.57 -14.68 -7.73
CA PHE A 168 -0.97 -14.26 -9.07
C PHE A 168 -1.80 -15.36 -9.75
N ASP A 169 -2.84 -14.96 -10.46
CA ASP A 169 -3.68 -15.87 -11.26
C ASP A 169 -2.99 -16.27 -12.59
N ASN A 170 -3.69 -17.05 -13.41
CA ASN A 170 -3.21 -17.49 -14.71
C ASN A 170 -3.06 -16.35 -15.75
N ARG A 171 -3.69 -15.20 -15.51
CA ARG A 171 -3.51 -13.98 -16.29
C ARG A 171 -2.41 -13.08 -15.72
N ARG A 172 -1.61 -13.57 -14.78
CA ARG A 172 -0.56 -12.83 -14.08
C ARG A 172 -1.05 -11.62 -13.28
N ARG A 173 -2.33 -11.55 -12.92
CA ARG A 173 -2.91 -10.50 -12.10
C ARG A 173 -2.78 -10.84 -10.62
N LEU A 174 -2.38 -9.86 -9.81
CA LEU A 174 -2.28 -10.02 -8.36
C LEU A 174 -3.69 -10.25 -7.77
N ARG A 175 -3.88 -11.38 -7.08
CA ARG A 175 -5.15 -11.75 -6.45
C ARG A 175 -5.11 -11.65 -4.94
N ARG A 176 -3.93 -11.84 -4.35
CA ARG A 176 -3.76 -11.81 -2.90
C ARG A 176 -2.34 -11.45 -2.53
N LEU A 177 -2.18 -10.75 -1.42
CA LEU A 177 -0.92 -10.40 -0.80
C LEU A 177 -0.99 -10.70 0.70
N ASP A 178 -0.09 -11.55 1.20
CA ASP A 178 0.02 -11.91 2.62
C ASP A 178 1.23 -11.25 3.26
N TYR A 179 1.02 -10.63 4.41
CA TYR A 179 2.07 -9.96 5.18
C TYR A 179 1.79 -9.97 6.69
N ALA A 180 2.83 -9.76 7.48
CA ALA A 180 2.67 -9.35 8.87
C ALA A 180 2.54 -7.83 8.96
N VAL A 181 1.79 -7.32 9.95
CA VAL A 181 1.68 -5.87 10.20
C VAL A 181 2.65 -5.50 11.32
N ASP A 182 3.94 -5.42 11.00
CA ASP A 182 5.04 -5.31 11.98
C ASP A 182 4.89 -4.14 12.94
N ILE A 183 4.31 -3.01 12.49
CA ILE A 183 4.08 -1.84 13.34
C ILE A 183 3.03 -2.12 14.44
N VAL A 184 2.12 -3.06 14.22
CA VAL A 184 1.17 -3.54 15.24
C VAL A 184 1.78 -4.70 16.00
N SER A 185 2.13 -5.77 15.31
CA SER A 185 2.84 -6.93 15.86
C SER A 185 3.28 -7.86 14.73
N ARG A 186 4.48 -8.43 14.84
CA ARG A 186 4.96 -9.49 13.91
C ARG A 186 4.07 -10.74 13.89
N ARG A 187 3.20 -10.91 14.89
CA ARG A 187 2.24 -12.02 14.96
C ARG A 187 0.91 -11.70 14.28
N VAL A 188 0.61 -10.42 14.06
CA VAL A 188 -0.60 -9.99 13.35
C VAL A 188 -0.36 -10.13 11.86
N ARG A 189 -1.03 -11.10 11.24
CA ARG A 189 -0.93 -11.37 9.81
C ARG A 189 -2.23 -10.99 9.12
N SER A 190 -2.12 -10.55 7.88
CA SER A 190 -3.25 -10.15 7.05
C SER A 190 -3.13 -10.69 5.65
N ALA A 191 -4.28 -10.98 5.04
CA ALA A 191 -4.44 -11.26 3.62
C ALA A 191 -5.17 -10.09 2.95
N ASN A 192 -4.54 -9.47 1.96
CA ASN A 192 -5.09 -8.39 1.15
C ASN A 192 -5.52 -8.97 -0.19
N PHE A 193 -6.81 -9.08 -0.44
CA PHE A 193 -7.38 -9.53 -1.70
C PHE A 193 -7.50 -8.37 -2.67
N CYS A 194 -7.17 -8.64 -3.95
CA CYS A 194 -7.07 -7.67 -5.03
C CYS A 194 -7.98 -8.10 -6.17
N ASP A 195 -8.99 -7.31 -6.47
CA ASP A 195 -10.04 -7.62 -7.45
C ASP A 195 -10.38 -6.42 -8.34
N GLU A 196 -11.31 -6.65 -9.29
CA GLU A 196 -11.87 -5.60 -10.16
C GLU A 196 -10.79 -4.83 -10.93
N TYR A 197 -9.97 -5.57 -11.69
CA TYR A 197 -8.92 -4.96 -12.51
C TYR A 197 -9.49 -4.04 -13.58
N GLN A 198 -8.90 -2.84 -13.67
CA GLN A 198 -9.12 -1.88 -14.75
C GLN A 198 -7.80 -1.48 -15.38
N THR A 199 -7.87 -0.92 -16.58
CA THR A 199 -6.70 -0.40 -17.29
C THR A 199 -6.86 1.11 -17.44
N PHE A 200 -5.84 1.86 -17.00
CA PHE A 200 -5.76 3.30 -17.01
C PHE A 200 -4.61 3.72 -17.96
N ASP A 201 -4.96 4.10 -19.18
CA ASP A 201 -3.98 4.47 -20.21
C ASP A 201 -2.80 3.49 -20.32
N GLY A 202 -3.14 2.18 -20.41
CA GLY A 202 -2.17 1.10 -20.52
C GLY A 202 -1.72 0.48 -19.18
N LEU A 203 -1.86 1.19 -18.06
CA LEU A 203 -1.51 0.69 -16.73
C LEU A 203 -2.67 -0.13 -16.14
N ALA A 204 -2.48 -1.44 -15.95
CA ALA A 204 -3.48 -2.31 -15.35
C ALA A 204 -3.31 -2.38 -13.82
N ALA A 205 -4.38 -2.12 -13.07
CA ALA A 205 -4.37 -2.14 -11.61
C ALA A 205 -5.67 -2.73 -11.03
N PRO A 206 -5.61 -3.40 -9.84
CA PRO A 206 -6.80 -3.79 -9.10
C PRO A 206 -7.43 -2.56 -8.46
N THR A 207 -8.72 -2.34 -8.71
CA THR A 207 -9.46 -1.20 -8.16
C THR A 207 -10.12 -1.49 -6.82
N ARG A 208 -10.21 -2.76 -6.44
CA ARG A 208 -10.81 -3.19 -5.18
C ARG A 208 -9.81 -3.97 -4.34
N ARG A 209 -9.60 -3.52 -3.10
CA ARG A 209 -8.78 -4.24 -2.11
C ARG A 209 -9.55 -4.46 -0.84
N ARG A 210 -9.45 -5.67 -0.26
CA ARG A 210 -10.08 -6.06 0.99
C ARG A 210 -9.08 -6.83 1.85
N VAL A 211 -8.81 -6.30 3.03
CA VAL A 211 -7.84 -6.87 3.97
C VAL A 211 -8.56 -7.57 5.09
N PHE A 212 -8.20 -8.83 5.33
CA PHE A 212 -8.75 -9.68 6.38
C PHE A 212 -7.64 -10.21 7.30
N PRO A 213 -7.95 -10.52 8.56
CA PRO A 213 -7.02 -11.24 9.42
C PRO A 213 -6.67 -12.61 8.82
N LEU A 214 -5.40 -13.01 8.96
CA LEU A 214 -4.88 -14.28 8.49
C LEU A 214 -4.52 -15.17 9.67
N LEU A 215 -5.18 -16.31 9.78
CA LEU A 215 -4.94 -17.31 10.83
C LEU A 215 -3.68 -18.15 10.55
N ILE A 216 -3.32 -18.95 11.54
CA ILE A 216 -2.35 -20.04 11.41
C ILE A 216 -2.83 -20.98 10.29
N GLY A 217 -1.90 -21.45 9.43
CA GLY A 217 -2.27 -22.26 8.27
C GLY A 217 -2.66 -21.45 7.02
N ASN A 218 -2.52 -20.11 7.06
CA ASN A 218 -2.80 -19.20 5.94
C ASN A 218 -4.28 -19.13 5.50
N ALA A 219 -5.21 -19.48 6.39
CA ALA A 219 -6.64 -19.34 6.18
C ALA A 219 -7.09 -17.91 6.53
N PRO A 220 -7.60 -17.11 5.59
CA PRO A 220 -8.18 -15.81 5.90
C PRO A 220 -9.48 -16.00 6.71
N LEU A 221 -9.69 -15.14 7.71
CA LEU A 221 -11.00 -15.07 8.37
C LEU A 221 -12.03 -14.40 7.44
N PRO A 222 -13.30 -14.80 7.51
CA PRO A 222 -14.37 -14.18 6.71
C PRO A 222 -14.71 -12.73 7.13
N GLY A 223 -14.13 -12.25 8.22
CA GLY A 223 -14.34 -10.91 8.78
C GLY A 223 -13.63 -10.73 10.12
N PRO A 224 -13.61 -9.50 10.67
CA PRO A 224 -14.06 -8.26 10.04
C PRO A 224 -13.14 -7.83 8.89
N THR A 225 -13.64 -7.04 7.94
CA THR A 225 -12.79 -6.37 6.95
C THR A 225 -11.96 -5.30 7.68
N LEU A 226 -10.65 -5.55 7.81
CA LEU A 226 -9.73 -4.64 8.50
C LEU A 226 -9.55 -3.33 7.74
N VAL A 227 -9.34 -3.44 6.42
CA VAL A 227 -9.20 -2.30 5.51
C VAL A 227 -9.90 -2.64 4.20
N ALA A 228 -10.73 -1.74 3.72
CA ALA A 228 -11.35 -1.75 2.40
C ALA A 228 -10.83 -0.52 1.63
N ILE A 229 -10.36 -0.72 0.42
CA ILE A 229 -9.93 0.36 -0.48
C ILE A 229 -10.64 0.15 -1.81
N ASP A 230 -11.27 1.21 -2.31
CA ASP A 230 -11.87 1.28 -3.63
C ASP A 230 -11.22 2.43 -4.40
N ILE A 231 -10.55 2.11 -5.51
CA ILE A 231 -9.91 3.06 -6.42
C ILE A 231 -10.94 3.44 -7.48
N HIS A 232 -11.18 4.74 -7.63
CA HIS A 232 -12.18 5.27 -8.57
C HIS A 232 -11.55 5.75 -9.87
N ASN A 233 -10.30 6.23 -9.80
CA ASN A 233 -9.54 6.69 -10.96
C ASN A 233 -8.03 6.63 -10.68
N ILE A 234 -7.25 6.41 -11.73
CA ILE A 234 -5.80 6.56 -11.76
C ILE A 234 -5.45 7.37 -13.01
N GLU A 235 -4.81 8.49 -12.82
CA GLU A 235 -4.16 9.28 -13.87
C GLU A 235 -2.65 9.24 -13.61
N TRP A 236 -1.88 9.21 -14.66
CA TRP A 236 -0.43 9.25 -14.53
C TRP A 236 0.17 10.40 -15.34
N ARG A 237 1.31 10.86 -14.89
CA ARG A 237 2.08 11.92 -15.55
C ARG A 237 3.41 11.36 -15.99
N ALA A 238 3.75 11.66 -17.24
CA ALA A 238 5.05 11.35 -17.79
C ALA A 238 6.13 12.22 -17.13
N ARG A 239 7.32 11.70 -17.17
CA ARG A 239 8.56 12.35 -16.75
C ARG A 239 8.91 13.52 -17.66
#